data_87dbc35da279f6ac69f0aa3de6e98d54
#
_entry.id   87dbc35da279f6ac69f0aa3de6e98d54
#
_cell.length_a   1.000
_cell.length_b   1.000
_cell.length_c   1.000
_cell.angle_alpha   90.00
_cell.angle_beta   90.00
_cell.angle_gamma   90.00
#
_symmetry.space_group_name_H-M   'P 1'
#
loop_
_entity.id
_entity.type
_entity.pdbx_description
1 polymer ?
#
loop_
_entity_poly.entity_id
_entity_poly.type
_entity_poly.pdbx_seq_one_letter_code
_entity_poly.pdbx_strand_id
1 'polypeptide(L)'
;MRVTSAMQNTQLLRNMRNMNSNAIDLNNKLSSGQRIHRPGDDPVGIGYQMRYDSELNRNDEFTANAQMGTGMLRTMDSLLQQASDVLKRVRTLVQQGSTGTTPDDARQANAAELKQLKEQLVMIGNSSYNGRYLFNGQKTDIPPYTSAGAAAETTDEGVYRLNVSPAVTVPVSITGELIFGKAVNTTNPIDKDNDNVFQMMDDMIKAAEENDIDGLLNGLERIDASSDRINTQWAEIGARMNRFELMENRLADDKVSLKTERGQVADVDMPEAIIALKTQENVMQAALATGARIMQVSLIDFIR
;
A
#
# COMPACT_ATOMS: atom_id res chain seq x y z
N MET A 1 71.73 4.67 18.94
CA MET A 1 70.95 5.95 19.07
C MET A 1 70.48 6.05 20.54
N ARG A 2 70.82 7.08 21.28
CA ARG A 2 70.27 7.29 22.62
C ARG A 2 68.84 7.80 22.49
N VAL A 3 67.86 7.00 22.90
CA VAL A 3 66.46 7.44 22.98
C VAL A 3 66.34 8.36 24.19
N THR A 4 66.07 9.64 23.98
CA THR A 4 65.88 10.62 25.06
C THR A 4 64.55 10.40 25.78
N SER A 5 64.44 10.65 27.07
CA SER A 5 63.21 10.57 27.86
C SER A 5 62.08 11.41 27.25
N ALA A 6 62.38 12.53 26.63
CA ALA A 6 61.41 13.35 25.88
C ALA A 6 60.82 12.63 24.68
N MET A 7 61.63 11.84 23.98
CA MET A 7 61.15 11.05 22.81
C MET A 7 60.25 9.89 23.24
N GLN A 8 60.57 9.26 24.38
CA GLN A 8 59.72 8.20 24.98
C GLN A 8 58.36 8.77 25.44
N ASN A 9 58.32 9.92 26.08
CA ASN A 9 57.11 10.59 26.52
C ASN A 9 56.24 10.98 25.31
N THR A 10 56.85 11.53 24.25
CA THR A 10 56.13 11.91 23.01
C THR A 10 55.50 10.67 22.35
N GLN A 11 56.25 9.55 22.32
CA GLN A 11 55.74 8.29 21.74
C GLN A 11 54.60 7.73 22.58
N LEU A 12 54.72 7.75 23.91
CA LEU A 12 53.66 7.33 24.83
C LEU A 12 52.39 8.14 24.63
N LEU A 13 52.48 9.47 24.59
CA LEU A 13 51.33 10.36 24.36
C LEU A 13 50.69 10.11 22.98
N ARG A 14 51.48 9.85 21.97
CA ARG A 14 50.97 9.51 20.65
C ARG A 14 50.19 8.17 20.66
N ASN A 15 50.76 7.16 21.33
CA ASN A 15 50.11 5.86 21.47
C ASN A 15 48.78 5.98 22.26
N MET A 16 48.80 6.75 23.36
CA MET A 16 47.56 6.99 24.16
C MET A 16 46.49 7.71 23.39
N ARG A 17 46.82 8.69 22.52
CA ARG A 17 45.85 9.34 21.65
C ARG A 17 45.25 8.37 20.64
N ASN A 18 46.05 7.51 20.05
CA ASN A 18 45.58 6.49 19.12
C ASN A 18 44.66 5.47 19.80
N MET A 19 45.02 5.06 21.03
CA MET A 19 44.20 4.14 21.84
C MET A 19 42.84 4.76 22.21
N ASN A 20 42.82 6.03 22.61
CA ASN A 20 41.60 6.76 22.88
C ASN A 20 40.72 6.93 21.64
N SER A 21 41.33 7.26 20.49
CA SER A 21 40.61 7.34 19.21
C SER A 21 39.98 6.01 18.83
N ASN A 22 40.70 4.90 18.98
CA ASN A 22 40.17 3.56 18.68
C ASN A 22 39.04 3.17 19.64
N ALA A 23 39.14 3.53 20.94
CA ALA A 23 38.08 3.28 21.91
C ALA A 23 36.81 4.08 21.59
N ILE A 24 36.94 5.34 21.16
CA ILE A 24 35.82 6.16 20.72
C ILE A 24 35.17 5.55 19.46
N ASP A 25 35.97 5.09 18.51
CA ASP A 25 35.46 4.49 17.28
C ASP A 25 34.68 3.17 17.55
N LEU A 26 35.24 2.30 18.41
CA LEU A 26 34.55 1.10 18.90
C LEU A 26 33.25 1.41 19.63
N ASN A 27 33.25 2.45 20.47
CA ASN A 27 32.05 2.89 21.19
C ASN A 27 30.98 3.42 20.22
N ASN A 28 31.38 4.17 19.19
CA ASN A 28 30.48 4.63 18.14
C ASN A 28 29.87 3.44 17.37
N LYS A 29 30.67 2.43 17.00
CA LYS A 29 30.21 1.20 16.36
C LYS A 29 29.21 0.42 17.22
N LEU A 30 29.50 0.27 18.50
CA LEU A 30 28.61 -0.38 19.47
C LEU A 30 27.29 0.40 19.69
N SER A 31 27.39 1.73 19.75
CA SER A 31 26.24 2.61 19.95
C SER A 31 25.28 2.62 18.77
N SER A 32 25.80 2.58 17.54
CA SER A 32 25.01 2.60 16.31
C SER A 32 24.61 1.21 15.81
N GLY A 33 25.33 0.16 16.25
CA GLY A 33 25.21 -1.19 15.69
C GLY A 33 25.81 -1.34 14.30
N GLN A 34 26.46 -0.28 13.75
CA GLN A 34 27.03 -0.27 12.39
C GLN A 34 28.54 -0.36 12.43
N ARG A 35 29.12 -1.16 11.53
CA ARG A 35 30.56 -1.29 11.34
C ARG A 35 31.13 -0.12 10.54
N ILE A 36 30.37 0.38 9.55
CA ILE A 36 30.76 1.39 8.59
C ILE A 36 30.00 2.69 8.89
N HIS A 37 30.72 3.77 9.23
CA HIS A 37 30.13 5.08 9.48
C HIS A 37 30.56 6.11 8.43
N ARG A 38 31.73 5.95 7.87
CA ARG A 38 32.32 6.91 6.94
C ARG A 38 32.81 6.18 5.68
N PRO A 39 32.77 6.84 4.52
CA PRO A 39 33.32 6.25 3.29
C PRO A 39 34.79 5.84 3.39
N GLY A 40 35.54 6.48 4.32
CA GLY A 40 36.93 6.13 4.57
C GLY A 40 37.14 4.83 5.34
N ASP A 41 36.13 4.31 6.05
CA ASP A 41 36.26 3.09 6.84
C ASP A 41 36.31 1.85 5.93
N ASP A 42 35.40 1.78 4.96
CA ASP A 42 35.33 0.74 3.93
C ASP A 42 34.65 1.30 2.67
N PRO A 43 35.41 1.79 1.67
CA PRO A 43 34.84 2.38 0.46
C PRO A 43 33.99 1.43 -0.38
N VAL A 44 34.28 0.14 -0.33
CA VAL A 44 33.53 -0.89 -1.06
C VAL A 44 32.26 -1.24 -0.29
N GLY A 45 32.37 -1.50 1.01
CA GLY A 45 31.26 -1.83 1.87
C GLY A 45 30.19 -0.73 1.90
N ILE A 46 30.58 0.54 1.96
CA ILE A 46 29.62 1.65 1.95
C ILE A 46 28.87 1.73 0.62
N GLY A 47 29.51 1.40 -0.50
CA GLY A 47 28.85 1.34 -1.80
C GLY A 47 27.74 0.27 -1.82
N TYR A 48 28.00 -0.90 -1.28
CA TYR A 48 26.98 -1.95 -1.12
C TYR A 48 25.88 -1.54 -0.13
N GLN A 49 26.22 -0.96 1.02
CA GLN A 49 25.26 -0.46 1.99
C GLN A 49 24.30 0.55 1.37
N MET A 50 24.81 1.56 0.66
CA MET A 50 23.99 2.56 -0.02
C MET A 50 23.08 1.95 -1.08
N ARG A 51 23.54 0.92 -1.78
CA ARG A 51 22.73 0.18 -2.74
C ARG A 51 21.60 -0.55 -2.04
N TYR A 52 21.87 -1.31 -0.98
CA TYR A 52 20.82 -2.02 -0.24
C TYR A 52 19.84 -1.05 0.43
N ASP A 53 20.30 0.08 0.97
CA ASP A 53 19.42 1.11 1.53
C ASP A 53 18.50 1.71 0.44
N SER A 54 19.01 1.92 -0.77
CA SER A 54 18.20 2.36 -1.90
C SER A 54 17.18 1.31 -2.35
N GLU A 55 17.56 0.01 -2.34
CA GLU A 55 16.67 -1.10 -2.66
C GLU A 55 15.60 -1.31 -1.58
N LEU A 56 15.94 -1.14 -0.30
CA LEU A 56 14.99 -1.15 0.82
C LEU A 56 13.96 -0.02 0.73
N ASN A 57 14.41 1.20 0.42
CA ASN A 57 13.51 2.34 0.25
C ASN A 57 12.51 2.09 -0.91
N ARG A 58 12.97 1.55 -2.03
CA ARG A 58 12.09 1.17 -3.16
C ARG A 58 11.12 0.05 -2.78
N ASN A 59 11.59 -0.94 -2.03
CA ASN A 59 10.73 -2.01 -1.52
C ASN A 59 9.62 -1.46 -0.60
N ASP A 60 9.95 -0.48 0.26
CA ASP A 60 8.98 0.19 1.12
C ASP A 60 7.95 0.98 0.32
N GLU A 61 8.35 1.67 -0.76
CA GLU A 61 7.43 2.35 -1.68
C GLU A 61 6.49 1.35 -2.38
N PHE A 62 7.01 0.22 -2.88
CA PHE A 62 6.18 -0.81 -3.49
C PHE A 62 5.23 -1.47 -2.49
N THR A 63 5.68 -1.67 -1.25
CA THR A 63 4.83 -2.19 -0.16
C THR A 63 3.68 -1.22 0.14
N ALA A 64 3.96 0.08 0.24
CA ALA A 64 2.93 1.09 0.44
C ALA A 64 1.92 1.14 -0.72
N ASN A 65 2.40 1.02 -1.98
CA ASN A 65 1.53 0.92 -3.15
C ASN A 65 0.66 -0.34 -3.13
N ALA A 66 1.23 -1.49 -2.75
CA ALA A 66 0.49 -2.74 -2.66
C ALA A 66 -0.61 -2.65 -1.59
N GLN A 67 -0.28 -2.14 -0.40
CA GLN A 67 -1.25 -1.91 0.68
C GLN A 67 -2.37 -0.94 0.30
N MET A 68 -2.03 0.15 -0.43
CA MET A 68 -3.03 1.06 -0.97
C MET A 68 -3.94 0.36 -1.96
N GLY A 69 -3.39 -0.45 -2.87
CA GLY A 69 -4.14 -1.24 -3.83
C GLY A 69 -5.08 -2.24 -3.16
N THR A 70 -4.60 -2.97 -2.17
CA THR A 70 -5.41 -3.91 -1.37
C THR A 70 -6.55 -3.17 -0.64
N GLY A 71 -6.29 -2.00 -0.07
CA GLY A 71 -7.31 -1.18 0.59
C GLY A 71 -8.41 -0.71 -0.37
N MET A 72 -8.03 -0.25 -1.57
CA MET A 72 -8.99 0.13 -2.62
C MET A 72 -9.85 -1.06 -3.04
N LEU A 73 -9.24 -2.20 -3.32
CA LEU A 73 -9.95 -3.41 -3.77
C LEU A 73 -10.90 -3.97 -2.69
N ARG A 74 -10.50 -3.96 -1.42
CA ARG A 74 -11.38 -4.34 -0.30
C ARG A 74 -12.59 -3.43 -0.17
N THR A 75 -12.40 -2.13 -0.41
CA THR A 75 -13.53 -1.19 -0.41
C THR A 75 -14.45 -1.48 -1.58
N MET A 76 -13.92 -1.74 -2.79
CA MET A 76 -14.71 -2.13 -3.96
C MET A 76 -15.47 -3.44 -3.73
N ASP A 77 -14.83 -4.44 -3.12
CA ASP A 77 -15.44 -5.72 -2.75
C ASP A 77 -16.70 -5.49 -1.88
N SER A 78 -16.57 -4.72 -0.81
CA SER A 78 -17.71 -4.36 0.05
C SER A 78 -18.81 -3.59 -0.68
N LEU A 79 -18.46 -2.70 -1.60
CA LEU A 79 -19.41 -1.91 -2.39
C LEU A 79 -20.15 -2.76 -3.41
N LEU A 80 -19.46 -3.73 -4.06
CA LEU A 80 -20.13 -4.66 -4.99
C LEU A 80 -21.03 -5.64 -4.27
N GLN A 81 -20.67 -6.07 -3.05
CA GLN A 81 -21.57 -6.84 -2.20
C GLN A 81 -22.85 -6.05 -1.91
N GLN A 82 -22.74 -4.78 -1.49
CA GLN A 82 -23.90 -3.91 -1.26
C GLN A 82 -24.73 -3.72 -2.54
N ALA A 83 -24.10 -3.52 -3.69
CA ALA A 83 -24.82 -3.40 -4.98
C ALA A 83 -25.58 -4.67 -5.32
N SER A 84 -24.96 -5.86 -5.10
CA SER A 84 -25.64 -7.15 -5.29
C SER A 84 -26.85 -7.30 -4.38
N ASP A 85 -26.75 -6.89 -3.11
CA ASP A 85 -27.86 -6.97 -2.16
C ASP A 85 -28.98 -5.99 -2.51
N VAL A 86 -28.66 -4.80 -3.01
CA VAL A 86 -29.66 -3.87 -3.56
C VAL A 86 -30.38 -4.50 -4.75
N LEU A 87 -29.69 -5.11 -5.72
CA LEU A 87 -30.32 -5.75 -6.86
C LEU A 87 -31.21 -6.94 -6.46
N LYS A 88 -30.85 -7.72 -5.45
CA LYS A 88 -31.71 -8.77 -4.88
C LYS A 88 -33.00 -8.18 -4.29
N ARG A 89 -32.91 -7.04 -3.61
CA ARG A 89 -34.08 -6.36 -3.07
C ARG A 89 -34.96 -5.80 -4.19
N VAL A 90 -34.36 -5.18 -5.23
CA VAL A 90 -35.06 -4.74 -6.45
C VAL A 90 -35.82 -5.91 -7.09
N ARG A 91 -35.14 -7.06 -7.29
CA ARG A 91 -35.77 -8.26 -7.83
C ARG A 91 -37.01 -8.68 -7.03
N THR A 92 -36.90 -8.70 -5.70
CA THR A 92 -38.02 -9.05 -4.80
C THR A 92 -39.20 -8.10 -4.98
N LEU A 93 -38.99 -6.82 -5.05
CA LEU A 93 -40.01 -5.79 -5.23
C LEU A 93 -40.69 -5.92 -6.60
N VAL A 94 -39.86 -6.12 -7.66
CA VAL A 94 -40.35 -6.29 -9.02
C VAL A 94 -41.18 -7.60 -9.14
N GLN A 95 -40.72 -8.68 -8.55
CA GLN A 95 -41.51 -9.94 -8.47
C GLN A 95 -42.88 -9.75 -7.75
N GLN A 96 -42.86 -9.02 -6.63
CA GLN A 96 -44.11 -8.68 -5.92
C GLN A 96 -45.03 -7.81 -6.76
N GLY A 97 -44.50 -6.80 -7.45
CA GLY A 97 -45.24 -5.88 -8.30
C GLY A 97 -45.79 -6.53 -9.57
N SER A 98 -45.09 -7.54 -10.10
CA SER A 98 -45.49 -8.26 -11.32
C SER A 98 -46.61 -9.29 -11.12
N THR A 99 -46.97 -9.59 -9.87
CA THR A 99 -48.11 -10.47 -9.59
C THR A 99 -49.43 -9.73 -9.86
N GLY A 100 -50.31 -10.33 -10.69
CA GLY A 100 -51.60 -9.73 -11.09
C GLY A 100 -52.57 -9.46 -9.93
N THR A 101 -52.28 -9.94 -8.70
CA THR A 101 -53.07 -9.77 -7.50
C THR A 101 -52.63 -8.58 -6.62
N THR A 102 -51.53 -7.90 -6.96
CA THR A 102 -51.00 -6.78 -6.18
C THR A 102 -51.87 -5.52 -6.41
N PRO A 103 -52.39 -4.86 -5.35
CA PRO A 103 -53.14 -3.62 -5.46
C PRO A 103 -52.25 -2.47 -6.01
N ASP A 104 -52.91 -1.50 -6.70
CA ASP A 104 -52.20 -0.35 -7.26
C ASP A 104 -51.44 0.47 -6.22
N ASP A 105 -52.00 0.68 -5.02
CA ASP A 105 -51.35 1.35 -3.90
C ASP A 105 -50.06 0.65 -3.46
N ALA A 106 -50.03 -0.67 -3.50
CA ALA A 106 -48.85 -1.48 -3.16
C ALA A 106 -47.77 -1.37 -4.25
N ARG A 107 -48.15 -1.24 -5.53
CA ARG A 107 -47.20 -1.00 -6.64
C ARG A 107 -46.59 0.40 -6.56
N GLN A 108 -47.37 1.40 -6.19
CA GLN A 108 -46.87 2.77 -5.97
C GLN A 108 -45.89 2.79 -4.79
N ALA A 109 -46.15 2.08 -3.70
CA ALA A 109 -45.22 1.93 -2.57
C ALA A 109 -43.91 1.23 -3.02
N ASN A 110 -44.01 0.16 -3.85
CA ASN A 110 -42.83 -0.49 -4.44
C ASN A 110 -42.04 0.47 -5.35
N ALA A 111 -42.71 1.32 -6.17
CA ALA A 111 -42.05 2.32 -6.98
C ALA A 111 -41.27 3.35 -6.13
N ALA A 112 -41.83 3.77 -5.01
CA ALA A 112 -41.14 4.68 -4.07
C ALA A 112 -39.89 4.01 -3.46
N GLU A 113 -39.97 2.73 -3.08
CA GLU A 113 -38.82 1.98 -2.59
C GLU A 113 -37.76 1.78 -3.69
N LEU A 114 -38.16 1.45 -4.93
CA LEU A 114 -37.24 1.34 -6.09
C LEU A 114 -36.48 2.65 -6.34
N LYS A 115 -37.10 3.84 -6.17
CA LYS A 115 -36.42 5.14 -6.25
C LYS A 115 -35.30 5.25 -5.22
N GLN A 116 -35.56 4.89 -3.97
CA GLN A 116 -34.55 4.91 -2.92
C GLN A 116 -33.39 3.92 -3.19
N LEU A 117 -33.70 2.73 -3.70
CA LEU A 117 -32.69 1.75 -4.10
C LEU A 117 -31.84 2.23 -5.27
N LYS A 118 -32.44 2.97 -6.25
CA LYS A 118 -31.68 3.63 -7.32
C LYS A 118 -30.71 4.66 -6.74
N GLU A 119 -31.16 5.53 -5.85
CA GLU A 119 -30.30 6.53 -5.21
C GLU A 119 -29.15 5.86 -4.45
N GLN A 120 -29.42 4.74 -3.77
CA GLN A 120 -28.38 3.96 -3.11
C GLN A 120 -27.35 3.39 -4.09
N LEU A 121 -27.77 2.88 -5.26
CA LEU A 121 -26.85 2.43 -6.32
C LEU A 121 -25.99 3.60 -6.86
N VAL A 122 -26.56 4.77 -7.03
CA VAL A 122 -25.80 5.99 -7.42
C VAL A 122 -24.76 6.36 -6.34
N MET A 123 -25.13 6.28 -5.05
CA MET A 123 -24.17 6.51 -3.96
C MET A 123 -23.04 5.48 -3.97
N ILE A 124 -23.35 4.20 -4.22
CA ILE A 124 -22.34 3.15 -4.37
C ILE A 124 -21.41 3.48 -5.54
N GLY A 125 -21.96 3.87 -6.71
CA GLY A 125 -21.19 4.27 -7.87
C GLY A 125 -20.27 5.50 -7.63
N ASN A 126 -20.68 6.39 -6.74
CA ASN A 126 -19.93 7.59 -6.33
C ASN A 126 -19.03 7.38 -5.11
N SER A 127 -18.82 6.13 -4.69
CA SER A 127 -17.98 5.86 -3.53
C SER A 127 -16.52 6.16 -3.81
N SER A 128 -15.83 6.64 -2.77
CA SER A 128 -14.43 7.04 -2.85
C SER A 128 -13.59 6.36 -1.76
N TYR A 129 -12.31 6.21 -2.05
CA TYR A 129 -11.28 5.75 -1.10
C TYR A 129 -10.16 6.79 -1.04
N ASN A 130 -9.86 7.30 0.15
CA ASN A 130 -8.88 8.37 0.36
C ASN A 130 -9.11 9.61 -0.56
N GLY A 131 -10.39 9.98 -0.77
CA GLY A 131 -10.77 11.12 -1.61
C GLY A 131 -10.68 10.87 -3.11
N ARG A 132 -10.48 9.62 -3.55
CA ARG A 132 -10.45 9.22 -4.96
C ARG A 132 -11.66 8.35 -5.28
N TYR A 133 -12.41 8.71 -6.31
CA TYR A 133 -13.54 7.92 -6.78
C TYR A 133 -13.05 6.60 -7.39
N LEU A 134 -13.74 5.50 -7.03
CA LEU A 134 -13.28 4.15 -7.33
C LEU A 134 -13.70 3.66 -8.72
N PHE A 135 -14.83 4.15 -9.24
CA PHE A 135 -15.47 3.65 -10.47
C PHE A 135 -15.35 4.59 -11.66
N ASN A 136 -14.49 5.62 -11.59
CA ASN A 136 -14.28 6.58 -12.67
C ASN A 136 -12.90 6.44 -13.35
N GLY A 137 -12.40 5.24 -13.50
CA GLY A 137 -11.18 4.96 -14.22
C GLY A 137 -9.96 5.74 -13.70
N GLN A 138 -9.36 6.60 -14.52
CA GLN A 138 -8.25 7.49 -14.14
C GLN A 138 -8.73 8.86 -13.62
N LYS A 139 -9.96 9.26 -13.89
CA LYS A 139 -10.55 10.51 -13.37
C LYS A 139 -11.08 10.33 -11.95
N THR A 140 -10.15 10.17 -11.02
CA THR A 140 -10.48 9.87 -9.62
C THR A 140 -10.89 11.07 -8.78
N ASP A 141 -10.88 12.27 -9.33
CA ASP A 141 -11.20 13.56 -8.68
C ASP A 141 -12.65 14.03 -8.91
N ILE A 142 -13.37 13.41 -9.86
CA ILE A 142 -14.72 13.79 -10.23
C ILE A 142 -15.67 12.62 -9.98
N PRO A 143 -16.87 12.86 -9.36
CA PRO A 143 -17.86 11.80 -9.19
C PRO A 143 -18.37 11.32 -10.56
N PRO A 144 -18.44 9.98 -10.77
CA PRO A 144 -18.86 9.43 -12.05
C PRO A 144 -20.35 9.63 -12.36
N TYR A 145 -21.21 9.73 -11.36
CA TYR A 145 -22.67 9.72 -11.55
C TYR A 145 -23.35 10.86 -10.82
N THR A 146 -24.28 11.56 -11.48
CA THR A 146 -25.22 12.45 -10.83
C THR A 146 -26.54 11.73 -10.53
N SER A 147 -27.27 12.11 -9.50
CA SER A 147 -28.52 11.42 -9.12
C SER A 147 -29.60 11.52 -10.21
N ALA A 148 -29.59 12.58 -11.03
CA ALA A 148 -30.61 12.82 -12.06
C ALA A 148 -30.23 12.25 -13.45
N GLY A 149 -28.93 12.12 -13.73
CA GLY A 149 -28.42 11.78 -15.06
C GLY A 149 -27.59 10.51 -15.13
N ALA A 150 -27.57 9.69 -14.07
CA ALA A 150 -26.66 8.55 -13.94
C ALA A 150 -26.69 7.56 -15.15
N ALA A 151 -27.84 7.38 -15.79
CA ALA A 151 -27.98 6.51 -16.94
C ALA A 151 -27.28 7.03 -18.21
N ALA A 152 -27.11 8.35 -18.34
CA ALA A 152 -26.52 9.00 -19.52
C ALA A 152 -25.04 9.36 -19.34
N GLU A 153 -24.49 9.21 -18.14
CA GLU A 153 -23.12 9.60 -17.83
C GLU A 153 -22.14 8.49 -18.17
N THR A 154 -21.06 8.91 -18.87
CA THR A 154 -19.95 8.02 -19.24
C THR A 154 -18.85 8.09 -18.22
N THR A 155 -18.30 6.93 -17.83
CA THR A 155 -17.11 6.86 -16.99
C THR A 155 -15.85 6.81 -17.85
N ASP A 156 -14.72 7.22 -17.26
CA ASP A 156 -13.43 7.15 -17.94
C ASP A 156 -12.99 5.69 -18.13
N GLU A 157 -12.63 5.31 -19.35
CA GLU A 157 -12.16 3.95 -19.66
C GLU A 157 -10.71 3.70 -19.22
N GLY A 158 -10.01 4.72 -18.76
CA GLY A 158 -8.63 4.65 -18.33
C GLY A 158 -8.47 3.74 -17.11
N VAL A 159 -7.41 2.93 -17.11
CA VAL A 159 -7.13 2.01 -16.00
C VAL A 159 -6.08 2.61 -15.09
N TYR A 160 -6.43 2.88 -13.83
CA TYR A 160 -5.47 3.27 -12.81
C TYR A 160 -4.65 2.06 -12.37
N ARG A 161 -3.32 2.18 -12.45
CA ARG A 161 -2.38 1.10 -12.16
C ARG A 161 -1.42 1.53 -11.07
N LEU A 162 -1.08 0.60 -10.17
CA LEU A 162 -0.07 0.78 -9.14
C LEU A 162 1.18 -0.03 -9.48
N ASN A 163 2.34 0.59 -9.30
CA ASN A 163 3.62 -0.10 -9.40
C ASN A 163 3.88 -0.85 -8.10
N VAL A 164 3.96 -2.18 -8.17
CA VAL A 164 4.24 -3.07 -7.03
C VAL A 164 5.60 -3.76 -7.14
N SER A 165 6.33 -3.50 -8.23
CA SER A 165 7.69 -3.97 -8.47
C SER A 165 8.30 -3.14 -9.61
N PRO A 166 9.62 -3.08 -9.81
CA PRO A 166 10.26 -2.31 -10.88
C PRO A 166 9.72 -2.58 -12.30
N ALA A 167 9.20 -3.79 -12.54
CA ALA A 167 8.70 -4.22 -13.85
C ALA A 167 7.21 -4.64 -13.81
N VAL A 168 6.51 -4.53 -12.66
CA VAL A 168 5.15 -5.04 -12.52
C VAL A 168 4.21 -3.92 -12.07
N THR A 169 3.24 -3.63 -12.94
CA THR A 169 2.11 -2.75 -12.63
C THR A 169 0.84 -3.58 -12.53
N VAL A 170 0.02 -3.35 -11.51
CA VAL A 170 -1.24 -4.05 -11.33
C VAL A 170 -2.40 -3.05 -11.43
N PRO A 171 -3.43 -3.34 -12.25
CA PRO A 171 -4.61 -2.50 -12.34
C PRO A 171 -5.42 -2.56 -11.04
N VAL A 172 -5.86 -1.40 -10.56
CA VAL A 172 -6.63 -1.27 -9.31
C VAL A 172 -8.04 -0.77 -9.59
N SER A 173 -8.23 0.14 -10.57
CA SER A 173 -9.55 0.65 -10.91
C SER A 173 -10.36 -0.34 -11.75
N ILE A 174 -11.66 -0.28 -11.59
CA ILE A 174 -12.65 -0.85 -12.50
C ILE A 174 -13.54 0.29 -12.95
N THR A 175 -13.84 0.35 -14.24
CA THR A 175 -14.73 1.36 -14.81
C THR A 175 -16.16 1.10 -14.39
N GLY A 176 -16.90 2.15 -14.07
CA GLY A 176 -18.32 2.04 -13.73
C GLY A 176 -19.15 1.41 -14.85
N GLU A 177 -18.78 1.61 -16.11
CA GLU A 177 -19.46 0.97 -17.26
C GLU A 177 -19.36 -0.56 -17.24
N LEU A 178 -18.28 -1.12 -16.74
CA LEU A 178 -18.15 -2.58 -16.61
C LEU A 178 -19.06 -3.16 -15.52
N ILE A 179 -19.48 -2.36 -14.54
CA ILE A 179 -20.31 -2.77 -13.41
C ILE A 179 -21.77 -2.40 -13.66
N PHE A 180 -22.03 -1.11 -13.94
CA PHE A 180 -23.39 -0.56 -14.05
C PHE A 180 -23.91 -0.50 -15.49
N GLY A 181 -23.10 -0.91 -16.48
CA GLY A 181 -23.48 -0.86 -17.90
C GLY A 181 -23.08 0.46 -18.57
N LYS A 182 -23.10 0.45 -19.89
CA LYS A 182 -22.74 1.60 -20.71
C LYS A 182 -23.78 2.71 -20.62
N ALA A 183 -23.33 3.95 -20.75
CA ALA A 183 -24.22 5.10 -20.82
C ALA A 183 -25.23 4.93 -21.95
N VAL A 184 -26.49 5.22 -21.65
CA VAL A 184 -27.58 5.14 -22.62
C VAL A 184 -27.50 6.39 -23.51
N ASN A 185 -27.14 6.20 -24.78
CA ASN A 185 -27.16 7.24 -25.76
C ASN A 185 -28.46 7.12 -26.59
N THR A 186 -29.17 8.21 -26.81
CA THR A 186 -30.42 8.25 -27.56
C THR A 186 -30.32 7.68 -29.00
N THR A 187 -29.09 7.43 -29.47
CA THR A 187 -28.79 6.92 -30.82
C THR A 187 -28.62 5.39 -30.88
N ASN A 188 -28.40 4.71 -29.75
CA ASN A 188 -28.28 3.25 -29.69
C ASN A 188 -29.42 2.64 -28.90
N PRO A 189 -30.21 1.73 -29.52
CA PRO A 189 -31.22 0.95 -28.77
C PRO A 189 -30.50 0.11 -27.69
N ILE A 190 -31.21 -0.12 -26.60
CA ILE A 190 -30.75 -0.92 -25.43
C ILE A 190 -30.36 -2.32 -25.95
N ASP A 191 -29.07 -2.60 -25.94
CA ASP A 191 -28.52 -3.93 -26.17
C ASP A 191 -28.52 -4.69 -24.85
N LYS A 192 -29.06 -5.89 -24.79
CA LYS A 192 -29.18 -6.71 -23.57
C LYS A 192 -27.84 -6.91 -22.86
N ASP A 193 -26.75 -6.99 -23.61
CA ASP A 193 -25.40 -7.20 -23.09
C ASP A 193 -24.76 -5.93 -22.46
N ASN A 194 -25.30 -4.75 -22.80
CA ASN A 194 -24.79 -3.46 -22.34
C ASN A 194 -25.80 -2.63 -21.56
N ASP A 195 -26.84 -3.28 -21.04
CA ASP A 195 -27.94 -2.60 -20.37
C ASP A 195 -27.46 -1.84 -19.12
N ASN A 196 -27.86 -0.56 -19.05
CA ASN A 196 -27.47 0.31 -17.94
C ASN A 196 -28.40 0.08 -16.74
N VAL A 197 -27.82 -0.23 -15.57
CA VAL A 197 -28.57 -0.50 -14.35
C VAL A 197 -29.45 0.69 -13.92
N PHE A 198 -28.99 1.92 -14.10
CA PHE A 198 -29.76 3.10 -13.73
C PHE A 198 -30.96 3.31 -14.67
N GLN A 199 -30.79 3.09 -15.99
CA GLN A 199 -31.90 3.11 -16.94
C GLN A 199 -32.90 1.99 -16.66
N MET A 200 -32.42 0.79 -16.41
CA MET A 200 -33.25 -0.35 -16.02
C MET A 200 -34.10 0.00 -14.78
N MET A 201 -33.51 0.65 -13.78
CA MET A 201 -34.25 1.09 -12.59
C MET A 201 -35.31 2.14 -12.94
N ASP A 202 -35.01 3.10 -13.81
CA ASP A 202 -35.98 4.10 -14.24
C ASP A 202 -37.17 3.48 -15.00
N ASP A 203 -36.89 2.53 -15.87
CA ASP A 203 -37.94 1.81 -16.63
C ASP A 203 -38.83 0.98 -15.68
N MET A 204 -38.26 0.32 -14.67
CA MET A 204 -39.03 -0.44 -13.68
C MET A 204 -39.84 0.48 -12.74
N ILE A 205 -39.29 1.64 -12.37
CA ILE A 205 -40.04 2.63 -11.58
C ILE A 205 -41.26 3.09 -12.37
N LYS A 206 -41.09 3.46 -13.65
CA LYS A 206 -42.23 3.84 -14.53
C LYS A 206 -43.24 2.72 -14.69
N ALA A 207 -42.79 1.49 -14.97
CA ALA A 207 -43.66 0.34 -15.10
C ALA A 207 -44.47 0.09 -13.82
N ALA A 208 -43.88 0.29 -12.64
CA ALA A 208 -44.58 0.16 -11.37
C ALA A 208 -45.60 1.29 -11.13
N GLU A 209 -45.30 2.53 -11.56
CA GLU A 209 -46.21 3.68 -11.47
C GLU A 209 -47.37 3.60 -12.46
N GLU A 210 -47.11 3.09 -13.68
CA GLU A 210 -48.11 2.95 -14.74
C GLU A 210 -48.90 1.62 -14.68
N ASN A 211 -48.60 0.76 -13.69
CA ASN A 211 -49.16 -0.57 -13.55
C ASN A 211 -48.93 -1.52 -14.75
N ASP A 212 -47.76 -1.32 -15.42
CA ASP A 212 -47.32 -2.16 -16.55
C ASP A 212 -46.66 -3.46 -16.03
N ILE A 213 -47.43 -4.54 -16.00
CA ILE A 213 -46.99 -5.86 -15.55
C ILE A 213 -45.93 -6.45 -16.51
N ASP A 214 -46.13 -6.26 -17.81
CA ASP A 214 -45.24 -6.79 -18.83
C ASP A 214 -43.87 -6.07 -18.77
N GLY A 215 -43.86 -4.77 -18.55
CA GLY A 215 -42.65 -3.98 -18.30
C GLY A 215 -41.89 -4.48 -17.05
N LEU A 216 -42.58 -4.77 -15.96
CA LEU A 216 -41.98 -5.37 -14.76
C LEU A 216 -41.41 -6.78 -14.98
N LEU A 217 -42.11 -7.64 -15.74
CA LEU A 217 -41.61 -8.96 -16.08
C LEU A 217 -40.35 -8.91 -16.94
N ASN A 218 -40.33 -8.04 -17.97
CA ASN A 218 -39.12 -7.79 -18.78
C ASN A 218 -37.96 -7.27 -17.92
N GLY A 219 -38.26 -6.50 -16.88
CA GLY A 219 -37.27 -5.98 -15.94
C GLY A 219 -36.53 -7.09 -15.17
N LEU A 220 -37.18 -8.24 -14.89
CA LEU A 220 -36.52 -9.33 -14.17
C LEU A 220 -35.32 -9.93 -14.92
N GLU A 221 -35.47 -10.14 -16.24
CA GLU A 221 -34.36 -10.66 -17.07
C GLU A 221 -33.17 -9.68 -17.06
N ARG A 222 -33.46 -8.37 -17.12
CA ARG A 222 -32.44 -7.30 -17.08
C ARG A 222 -31.75 -7.22 -15.73
N ILE A 223 -32.48 -7.45 -14.61
CA ILE A 223 -31.90 -7.53 -13.26
C ILE A 223 -30.93 -8.73 -13.17
N ASP A 224 -31.32 -9.88 -13.70
CA ASP A 224 -30.49 -11.08 -13.68
C ASP A 224 -29.18 -10.85 -14.48
N ALA A 225 -29.27 -10.29 -15.70
CA ALA A 225 -28.11 -9.93 -16.49
C ALA A 225 -27.19 -8.91 -15.80
N SER A 226 -27.78 -7.91 -15.12
CA SER A 226 -27.02 -6.91 -14.35
C SER A 226 -26.34 -7.53 -13.13
N SER A 227 -27.01 -8.45 -12.45
CA SER A 227 -26.46 -9.20 -11.30
C SER A 227 -25.28 -10.07 -11.74
N ASP A 228 -25.39 -10.76 -12.87
CA ASP A 228 -24.32 -11.60 -13.43
C ASP A 228 -23.10 -10.77 -13.81
N ARG A 229 -23.32 -9.59 -14.36
CA ARG A 229 -22.25 -8.63 -14.69
C ARG A 229 -21.53 -8.17 -13.43
N ILE A 230 -22.25 -7.76 -12.38
CA ILE A 230 -21.68 -7.37 -11.09
C ILE A 230 -20.89 -8.53 -10.48
N ASN A 231 -21.45 -9.74 -10.48
CA ASN A 231 -20.78 -10.93 -9.94
C ASN A 231 -19.48 -11.26 -10.70
N THR A 232 -19.47 -11.08 -12.03
CA THR A 232 -18.27 -11.25 -12.85
C THR A 232 -17.19 -10.26 -12.47
N GLN A 233 -17.52 -8.97 -12.31
CA GLN A 233 -16.57 -7.96 -11.87
C GLN A 233 -16.12 -8.16 -10.42
N TRP A 234 -17.00 -8.66 -9.57
CA TRP A 234 -16.67 -9.03 -8.19
C TRP A 234 -15.65 -10.17 -8.13
N ALA A 235 -15.82 -11.19 -8.95
CA ALA A 235 -14.82 -12.26 -9.08
C ALA A 235 -13.45 -11.75 -9.58
N GLU A 236 -13.45 -10.79 -10.52
CA GLU A 236 -12.23 -10.15 -11.00
C GLU A 236 -11.53 -9.36 -9.89
N ILE A 237 -12.28 -8.62 -9.05
CA ILE A 237 -11.72 -7.94 -7.87
C ILE A 237 -11.08 -8.95 -6.92
N GLY A 238 -11.76 -10.07 -6.62
CA GLY A 238 -11.20 -11.12 -5.79
C GLY A 238 -9.89 -11.69 -6.33
N ALA A 239 -9.81 -11.92 -7.64
CA ALA A 239 -8.57 -12.38 -8.28
C ALA A 239 -7.44 -11.34 -8.18
N ARG A 240 -7.76 -10.05 -8.32
CA ARG A 240 -6.79 -8.97 -8.15
C ARG A 240 -6.33 -8.83 -6.71
N MET A 241 -7.23 -8.98 -5.72
CA MET A 241 -6.87 -8.99 -4.29
C MET A 241 -5.86 -10.08 -3.96
N ASN A 242 -6.11 -11.31 -4.41
CA ASN A 242 -5.17 -12.42 -4.24
C ASN A 242 -3.79 -12.11 -4.86
N ARG A 243 -3.78 -11.45 -6.01
CA ARG A 243 -2.52 -11.03 -6.65
C ARG A 243 -1.77 -9.99 -5.84
N PHE A 244 -2.47 -9.00 -5.24
CA PHE A 244 -1.84 -8.02 -4.35
C PHE A 244 -1.30 -8.67 -3.09
N GLU A 245 -2.03 -9.60 -2.48
CA GLU A 245 -1.58 -10.36 -1.30
C GLU A 245 -0.30 -11.15 -1.58
N LEU A 246 -0.23 -11.82 -2.73
CA LEU A 246 0.99 -12.50 -3.16
C LEU A 246 2.18 -11.52 -3.34
N MET A 247 1.91 -10.31 -3.85
CA MET A 247 2.95 -9.28 -3.99
C MET A 247 3.39 -8.73 -2.64
N GLU A 248 2.47 -8.49 -1.70
CA GLU A 248 2.79 -8.06 -0.33
C GLU A 248 3.68 -9.09 0.38
N ASN A 249 3.35 -10.37 0.31
CA ASN A 249 4.15 -11.46 0.88
C ASN A 249 5.55 -11.50 0.26
N ARG A 250 5.64 -11.43 -1.07
CA ARG A 250 6.94 -11.39 -1.76
C ARG A 250 7.77 -10.18 -1.36
N LEU A 251 7.18 -8.98 -1.28
CA LEU A 251 7.88 -7.77 -0.87
C LEU A 251 8.37 -7.86 0.59
N ALA A 252 7.61 -8.53 1.46
CA ALA A 252 8.04 -8.81 2.83
C ALA A 252 9.27 -9.74 2.88
N ASP A 253 9.27 -10.80 2.08
CA ASP A 253 10.41 -11.73 1.98
C ASP A 253 11.65 -11.04 1.37
N ASP A 254 11.47 -10.26 0.30
CA ASP A 254 12.53 -9.48 -0.33
C ASP A 254 13.13 -8.47 0.67
N LYS A 255 12.29 -7.82 1.50
CA LYS A 255 12.74 -6.89 2.55
C LYS A 255 13.60 -7.58 3.61
N VAL A 256 13.24 -8.79 4.03
CA VAL A 256 14.04 -9.59 4.98
C VAL A 256 15.37 -9.96 4.37
N SER A 257 15.38 -10.40 3.12
CA SER A 257 16.62 -10.75 2.40
C SER A 257 17.55 -9.54 2.25
N LEU A 258 17.02 -8.39 1.80
CA LEU A 258 17.78 -7.15 1.67
C LEU A 258 18.34 -6.65 3.01
N LYS A 259 17.57 -6.75 4.10
CA LYS A 259 18.06 -6.41 5.44
C LYS A 259 19.19 -7.33 5.89
N THR A 260 19.08 -8.63 5.60
CA THR A 260 20.11 -9.60 5.94
C THR A 260 21.40 -9.34 5.16
N GLU A 261 21.30 -9.09 3.86
CA GLU A 261 22.46 -8.77 3.02
C GLU A 261 23.11 -7.43 3.44
N ARG A 262 22.28 -6.42 3.73
CA ARG A 262 22.78 -5.15 4.28
C ARG A 262 23.51 -5.37 5.60
N GLY A 263 22.94 -6.16 6.51
CA GLY A 263 23.53 -6.46 7.82
C GLY A 263 24.88 -7.17 7.70
N GLN A 264 25.04 -8.13 6.78
CA GLN A 264 26.32 -8.79 6.55
C GLN A 264 27.44 -7.83 6.14
N VAL A 265 27.09 -6.73 5.47
CA VAL A 265 28.06 -5.72 5.03
C VAL A 265 28.25 -4.60 6.05
N ALA A 266 27.16 -4.10 6.63
CA ALA A 266 27.15 -2.84 7.37
C ALA A 266 27.09 -3.01 8.90
N ASP A 267 26.56 -4.11 9.43
CA ASP A 267 26.36 -4.27 10.85
C ASP A 267 27.64 -4.75 11.54
N VAL A 268 27.80 -4.37 12.81
CA VAL A 268 28.93 -4.76 13.65
C VAL A 268 28.63 -6.10 14.35
N ASP A 269 29.64 -6.96 14.43
CA ASP A 269 29.57 -8.11 15.34
C ASP A 269 29.68 -7.60 16.79
N MET A 270 28.54 -7.52 17.47
CA MET A 270 28.44 -6.97 18.82
C MET A 270 29.33 -7.71 19.85
N PRO A 271 29.36 -9.05 19.92
CA PRO A 271 30.27 -9.80 20.77
C PRO A 271 31.73 -9.46 20.54
N GLU A 272 32.18 -9.43 19.30
CA GLU A 272 33.57 -9.10 18.95
C GLU A 272 33.91 -7.67 19.33
N ALA A 273 33.04 -6.72 19.01
CA ALA A 273 33.25 -5.30 19.32
C ALA A 273 33.30 -5.04 20.83
N ILE A 274 32.48 -5.72 21.63
CA ILE A 274 32.52 -5.61 23.11
C ILE A 274 33.83 -6.16 23.66
N ILE A 275 34.31 -7.31 23.19
CA ILE A 275 35.58 -7.89 23.57
C ILE A 275 36.72 -6.94 23.18
N ALA A 276 36.70 -6.39 21.96
CA ALA A 276 37.70 -5.44 21.49
C ALA A 276 37.72 -4.17 22.37
N LEU A 277 36.55 -3.61 22.72
CA LEU A 277 36.44 -2.44 23.57
C LEU A 277 37.01 -2.73 24.98
N LYS A 278 36.66 -3.85 25.62
CA LYS A 278 37.17 -4.24 26.91
C LYS A 278 38.68 -4.46 26.89
N THR A 279 39.20 -5.06 25.85
CA THR A 279 40.64 -5.21 25.65
C THR A 279 41.33 -3.84 25.55
N GLN A 280 40.76 -2.93 24.77
CA GLN A 280 41.27 -1.57 24.59
C GLN A 280 41.27 -0.76 25.89
N GLU A 281 40.20 -0.88 26.71
CA GLU A 281 40.14 -0.28 28.07
C GLU A 281 41.23 -0.81 28.96
N ASN A 282 41.45 -2.14 29.03
CA ASN A 282 42.49 -2.76 29.81
C ASN A 282 43.90 -2.33 29.38
N VAL A 283 44.15 -2.27 28.07
CA VAL A 283 45.43 -1.79 27.50
C VAL A 283 45.64 -0.32 27.84
N MET A 284 44.60 0.50 27.79
CA MET A 284 44.66 1.91 28.18
C MET A 284 45.05 2.10 29.63
N GLN A 285 44.45 1.32 30.57
CA GLN A 285 44.78 1.33 31.99
C GLN A 285 46.23 0.91 32.22
N ALA A 286 46.70 -0.16 31.56
CA ALA A 286 48.08 -0.62 31.63
C ALA A 286 49.07 0.44 31.12
N ALA A 287 48.74 1.11 30.00
CA ALA A 287 49.57 2.19 29.43
C ALA A 287 49.67 3.40 30.36
N LEU A 288 48.55 3.77 31.00
CA LEU A 288 48.57 4.85 32.03
C LEU A 288 49.44 4.49 33.22
N ALA A 289 49.31 3.24 33.74
CA ALA A 289 50.15 2.78 34.86
C ALA A 289 51.64 2.73 34.49
N THR A 290 51.99 2.29 33.31
CA THR A 290 53.36 2.25 32.81
C THR A 290 53.92 3.67 32.58
N GLY A 291 53.12 4.57 32.00
CA GLY A 291 53.46 5.99 31.77
C GLY A 291 53.77 6.70 33.10
N ALA A 292 52.98 6.47 34.15
CA ALA A 292 53.21 7.04 35.45
C ALA A 292 54.57 6.59 36.05
N ARG A 293 54.97 5.34 35.86
CA ARG A 293 56.29 4.83 36.32
C ARG A 293 57.44 5.44 35.53
N ILE A 294 57.31 5.60 34.22
CA ILE A 294 58.36 6.22 33.37
C ILE A 294 58.59 7.71 33.75
N MET A 295 57.49 8.44 34.04
CA MET A 295 57.58 9.84 34.44
C MET A 295 58.23 10.04 35.84
N GLN A 296 58.00 9.14 36.79
CA GLN A 296 58.63 9.18 38.13
C GLN A 296 60.14 9.03 38.08
N VAL A 297 60.69 8.16 37.25
CA VAL A 297 62.14 7.93 37.11
C VAL A 297 62.81 9.15 36.48
N SER A 298 62.15 9.85 35.54
CA SER A 298 62.66 11.07 34.88
C SER A 298 62.77 12.26 35.84
N LEU A 299 61.89 12.39 36.84
CA LEU A 299 61.94 13.47 37.85
C LEU A 299 63.07 13.28 38.84
N ILE A 300 63.40 12.05 39.22
CA ILE A 300 64.49 11.73 40.12
C ILE A 300 65.85 11.98 39.44
N ASP A 301 65.99 11.71 38.16
CA ASP A 301 67.22 11.93 37.39
C ASP A 301 67.48 13.43 37.08
N PHE A 302 66.42 14.27 37.16
CA PHE A 302 66.56 15.73 36.99
C PHE A 302 66.96 16.47 38.24
N ILE A 303 66.74 15.90 39.45
CA ILE A 303 67.07 16.50 40.75
C ILE A 303 68.46 16.07 41.24
N ARG A 304 69.14 15.19 40.50
CA ARG A 304 70.49 14.74 40.79
C ARG A 304 71.49 15.35 39.82
#